data_164f22f6a35c1f7a45d2207675943fe9
#
_entry.id   164f22f6a35c1f7a45d2207675943fe9
#
_cell.length_a   1.000
_cell.length_b   1.000
_cell.length_c   1.000
_cell.angle_alpha   90.00
_cell.angle_beta   90.00
_cell.angle_gamma   90.00
#
_symmetry.space_group_name_H-M   'P 1'
#
loop_
_entity.id
_entity.type
_entity.pdbx_description
1 polymer ?
#
loop_
_entity_poly.entity_id
_entity_poly.type
_entity_poly.pdbx_seq_one_letter_code
_entity_poly.pdbx_strand_id
1 'polypeptide(L)'
;MKSTIYKIAALTFAVASMSACSLDEYNPSQKTGDEILATFDGLKGLQSYCYSSLYGQLFSVYDFLSVAEGGTDCWITPAGNPDYAKQVIYYDGLATNTNATNKLFGQAYSMIGNCNAVVNRAELLTDGNEKDITTLVAEARCLRAFYYSILVNTYGNVTLTLEESSQDPILTPQRNSIEELYTQIIDDLKFAANNLEDTPYDNNRARVTKKTALGLLARVYAQGGGEYGLTEEGVSYWQRAKEVAEDMILAYGDCLYDDVEDVWAPANNRNNKEALFIAAGPDATNLENWNAGTQCNNNFTYMYPKPNTL
;
A
#
# COMPACT_ATOMS: atom_id res chain seq x y z
N MET A 1 49.23 -17.03 -48.77
CA MET A 1 49.65 -16.13 -47.68
C MET A 1 48.62 -15.08 -47.26
N LYS A 2 48.02 -14.28 -48.15
CA LYS A 2 47.06 -13.22 -47.74
C LYS A 2 45.82 -13.80 -47.04
N SER A 3 45.23 -14.94 -47.50
CA SER A 3 44.05 -15.58 -46.87
C SER A 3 44.30 -16.07 -45.44
N THR A 4 45.49 -16.54 -45.15
CA THR A 4 45.89 -17.03 -43.84
C THR A 4 46.04 -15.90 -42.81
N ILE A 5 46.52 -14.76 -43.25
CA ILE A 5 46.68 -13.55 -42.42
C ILE A 5 45.32 -13.02 -42.01
N TYR A 6 44.34 -12.98 -42.93
CA TYR A 6 42.98 -12.53 -42.59
C TYR A 6 42.26 -13.47 -41.61
N LYS A 7 42.48 -14.79 -41.72
CA LYS A 7 41.91 -15.77 -40.76
C LYS A 7 42.51 -15.63 -39.36
N ILE A 8 43.81 -15.38 -39.28
CA ILE A 8 44.49 -15.13 -37.98
C ILE A 8 44.04 -13.80 -37.38
N ALA A 9 43.94 -12.72 -38.19
CA ALA A 9 43.46 -11.43 -37.71
C ALA A 9 41.98 -11.51 -37.27
N ALA A 10 41.12 -12.25 -37.94
CA ALA A 10 39.73 -12.46 -37.52
C ALA A 10 39.62 -13.30 -36.25
N LEU A 11 40.49 -14.28 -36.04
CA LEU A 11 40.50 -15.10 -34.84
C LEU A 11 41.02 -14.30 -33.62
N THR A 12 42.03 -13.47 -33.78
CA THR A 12 42.53 -12.58 -32.72
C THR A 12 41.53 -11.50 -32.36
N PHE A 13 40.77 -10.95 -33.30
CA PHE A 13 39.72 -9.99 -33.03
C PHE A 13 38.55 -10.64 -32.30
N ALA A 14 38.16 -11.84 -32.64
CA ALA A 14 37.10 -12.62 -31.97
C ALA A 14 37.48 -13.00 -30.52
N VAL A 15 38.75 -13.31 -30.25
CA VAL A 15 39.24 -13.59 -28.87
C VAL A 15 39.36 -12.31 -28.05
N ALA A 16 39.73 -11.20 -28.64
CA ALA A 16 39.80 -9.91 -27.95
C ALA A 16 38.40 -9.33 -27.59
N SER A 17 37.38 -9.66 -28.38
CA SER A 17 36.00 -9.22 -28.07
C SER A 17 35.31 -10.08 -26.98
N MET A 18 35.83 -11.27 -26.66
CA MET A 18 35.29 -12.09 -25.57
C MET A 18 35.82 -11.71 -24.18
N SER A 19 36.87 -10.91 -24.10
CA SER A 19 37.43 -10.44 -22.81
C SER A 19 36.98 -9.01 -22.43
N ALA A 20 36.06 -8.40 -23.18
CA ALA A 20 35.62 -7.01 -22.97
C ALA A 20 34.32 -6.86 -22.19
N CYS A 21 33.78 -7.94 -21.65
CA CYS A 21 32.61 -7.88 -20.76
C CYS A 21 32.93 -8.50 -19.41
N SER A 22 33.78 -7.84 -18.60
CA SER A 22 33.61 -7.95 -17.16
C SER A 22 32.48 -6.96 -16.83
N LEU A 23 31.29 -7.48 -16.58
CA LEU A 23 30.20 -6.76 -15.94
C LEU A 23 30.51 -6.60 -14.45
N ASP A 24 31.67 -6.04 -14.12
CA ASP A 24 31.94 -5.62 -12.76
C ASP A 24 31.06 -4.40 -12.51
N GLU A 25 29.92 -4.63 -11.89
CA GLU A 25 29.03 -3.59 -11.46
C GLU A 25 29.79 -2.66 -10.51
N TYR A 26 29.98 -1.42 -10.90
CA TYR A 26 30.63 -0.42 -10.06
C TYR A 26 29.70 -0.10 -8.89
N ASN A 27 29.90 -0.79 -7.77
CA ASN A 27 29.23 -0.51 -6.51
C ASN A 27 30.17 0.29 -5.59
N PRO A 28 30.05 1.63 -5.52
CA PRO A 28 30.95 2.46 -4.73
C PRO A 28 30.82 2.21 -3.22
N SER A 29 29.71 1.65 -2.75
CA SER A 29 29.51 1.27 -1.35
C SER A 29 30.15 -0.08 -1.01
N GLN A 30 30.46 -0.90 -2.00
CA GLN A 30 30.92 -2.30 -1.86
C GLN A 30 29.97 -3.20 -1.05
N LYS A 31 28.72 -2.74 -0.81
CA LYS A 31 27.70 -3.51 -0.09
C LYS A 31 26.63 -4.02 -1.06
N THR A 32 26.24 -5.25 -0.90
CA THR A 32 25.08 -5.82 -1.61
C THR A 32 23.77 -5.27 -1.02
N GLY A 33 22.66 -5.39 -1.76
CA GLY A 33 21.34 -5.04 -1.24
C GLY A 33 21.00 -5.81 0.04
N ASP A 34 21.35 -7.09 0.09
CA ASP A 34 21.12 -7.92 1.27
C ASP A 34 21.95 -7.49 2.49
N GLU A 35 23.20 -7.08 2.29
CA GLU A 35 24.04 -6.55 3.38
C GLU A 35 23.50 -5.22 3.93
N ILE A 36 22.92 -4.38 3.08
CA ILE A 36 22.26 -3.13 3.52
C ILE A 36 21.00 -3.46 4.32
N LEU A 37 20.16 -4.34 3.81
CA LEU A 37 18.89 -4.71 4.41
C LEU A 37 19.05 -5.61 5.65
N ALA A 38 20.25 -6.12 5.93
CA ALA A 38 20.59 -6.83 7.14
C ALA A 38 20.97 -5.90 8.32
N THR A 39 20.82 -4.58 8.15
CA THR A 39 21.05 -3.57 9.19
C THR A 39 19.77 -2.91 9.63
N PHE A 40 19.73 -2.39 10.85
CA PHE A 40 18.58 -1.65 11.37
C PHE A 40 18.22 -0.44 10.49
N ASP A 41 19.20 0.33 10.03
CA ASP A 41 18.97 1.47 9.13
C ASP A 41 18.40 1.02 7.79
N GLY A 42 18.84 -0.10 7.27
CA GLY A 42 18.29 -0.70 6.06
C GLY A 42 16.84 -1.13 6.23
N LEU A 43 16.53 -1.80 7.36
CA LEU A 43 15.16 -2.18 7.71
C LEU A 43 14.26 -0.95 7.84
N LYS A 44 14.72 0.11 8.51
CA LYS A 44 14.02 1.39 8.64
C LYS A 44 13.73 2.04 7.28
N GLY A 45 14.70 1.98 6.37
CA GLY A 45 14.54 2.44 4.99
C GLY A 45 13.48 1.63 4.23
N LEU A 46 13.54 0.30 4.30
CA LEU A 46 12.57 -0.60 3.68
C LEU A 46 11.17 -0.38 4.24
N GLN A 47 11.02 -0.24 5.57
CA GLN A 47 9.74 0.04 6.20
C GLN A 47 9.18 1.40 5.74
N SER A 48 10.01 2.43 5.62
CA SER A 48 9.58 3.72 5.08
C SER A 48 9.10 3.61 3.62
N TYR A 49 9.68 2.71 2.83
CA TYR A 49 9.24 2.44 1.46
C TYR A 49 7.85 1.79 1.41
N CYS A 50 7.42 1.06 2.44
CA CYS A 50 6.06 0.50 2.53
C CYS A 50 4.95 1.56 2.49
N TYR A 51 5.27 2.83 2.77
CA TYR A 51 4.34 3.96 2.64
C TYR A 51 4.33 4.60 1.25
N SER A 52 5.32 4.30 0.40
CA SER A 52 5.57 5.07 -0.84
C SER A 52 4.40 5.07 -1.81
N SER A 53 3.64 3.98 -1.89
CA SER A 53 2.51 3.91 -2.81
C SER A 53 1.28 4.68 -2.33
N LEU A 54 1.18 4.99 -1.04
CA LEU A 54 -0.01 5.63 -0.46
C LEU A 54 -0.25 7.02 -1.03
N TYR A 55 0.78 7.83 -1.19
CA TYR A 55 0.64 9.19 -1.69
C TYR A 55 0.96 9.34 -3.18
N GLY A 56 1.69 8.43 -3.77
CA GLY A 56 2.14 8.55 -5.16
C GLY A 56 1.30 7.81 -6.19
N GLN A 57 0.64 6.75 -5.78
CA GLN A 57 0.01 5.83 -6.70
C GLN A 57 -1.35 5.33 -6.23
N LEU A 58 -1.45 4.74 -5.04
CA LEU A 58 -2.67 4.06 -4.58
C LEU A 58 -3.89 4.99 -4.56
N PHE A 59 -3.73 6.20 -4.04
CA PHE A 59 -4.80 7.20 -3.99
C PHE A 59 -4.85 8.10 -5.22
N SER A 60 -4.14 7.74 -6.30
CA SER A 60 -4.27 8.47 -7.57
C SER A 60 -5.63 8.20 -8.22
N VAL A 61 -6.03 9.11 -9.10
CA VAL A 61 -7.27 8.98 -9.87
C VAL A 61 -7.27 7.75 -10.79
N TYR A 62 -6.10 7.24 -11.14
CA TYR A 62 -5.95 6.11 -12.04
C TYR A 62 -6.10 4.73 -11.38
N ASP A 63 -6.04 4.66 -10.06
CA ASP A 63 -5.97 3.40 -9.33
C ASP A 63 -7.14 3.27 -8.34
N PHE A 64 -6.89 3.41 -7.05
CA PHE A 64 -7.90 3.17 -6.01
C PHE A 64 -9.11 4.10 -6.13
N LEU A 65 -8.89 5.39 -6.38
CA LEU A 65 -10.00 6.35 -6.47
C LEU A 65 -10.94 6.00 -7.62
N SER A 66 -10.41 5.60 -8.79
CA SER A 66 -11.24 5.16 -9.92
C SER A 66 -12.06 3.93 -9.57
N VAL A 67 -11.47 2.96 -8.87
CA VAL A 67 -12.15 1.71 -8.50
C VAL A 67 -13.16 1.93 -7.37
N ALA A 68 -12.81 2.76 -6.37
CA ALA A 68 -13.66 3.00 -5.20
C ALA A 68 -14.86 3.92 -5.52
N GLU A 69 -14.64 4.94 -6.37
CA GLU A 69 -15.60 6.00 -6.60
C GLU A 69 -16.21 5.98 -8.00
N GLY A 70 -15.50 5.41 -8.98
CA GLY A 70 -15.84 5.49 -10.39
C GLY A 70 -17.20 4.89 -10.76
N GLY A 71 -17.63 3.84 -10.09
CA GLY A 71 -18.90 3.16 -10.36
C GLY A 71 -20.11 3.70 -9.58
N THR A 72 -19.92 4.80 -8.83
CA THR A 72 -20.98 5.39 -8.01
C THR A 72 -21.83 6.40 -8.77
N ASP A 73 -22.97 6.77 -8.19
CA ASP A 73 -23.85 7.82 -8.75
C ASP A 73 -23.23 9.23 -8.69
N CYS A 74 -22.16 9.41 -7.96
CA CYS A 74 -21.53 10.69 -7.69
C CYS A 74 -20.55 11.15 -8.76
N TRP A 75 -20.04 10.22 -9.61
CA TRP A 75 -18.94 10.51 -10.53
C TRP A 75 -19.32 10.29 -11.99
N ILE A 76 -18.79 11.14 -12.87
CA ILE A 76 -18.91 11.03 -14.32
C ILE A 76 -17.55 11.24 -14.99
N THR A 77 -17.41 10.79 -16.23
CA THR A 77 -16.24 11.09 -17.07
C THR A 77 -16.64 11.92 -18.27
N PRO A 78 -15.84 12.92 -18.70
CA PRO A 78 -16.10 13.69 -19.91
C PRO A 78 -16.07 12.82 -21.17
N ALA A 79 -16.79 13.25 -22.19
CA ALA A 79 -16.70 12.64 -23.51
C ALA A 79 -15.27 12.76 -24.05
N GLY A 80 -14.73 11.67 -24.57
CA GLY A 80 -13.36 11.63 -25.14
C GLY A 80 -12.26 11.22 -24.18
N ASN A 81 -12.58 10.93 -22.92
CA ASN A 81 -11.63 10.41 -21.96
C ASN A 81 -11.22 8.95 -22.24
N PRO A 82 -10.06 8.53 -21.69
CA PRO A 82 -9.54 7.18 -21.86
C PRO A 82 -10.57 6.11 -21.53
N ASP A 83 -10.50 5.01 -22.25
CA ASP A 83 -11.46 3.90 -22.12
C ASP A 83 -11.55 3.35 -20.70
N TYR A 84 -10.44 3.35 -19.91
CA TYR A 84 -10.46 2.85 -18.54
C TYR A 84 -11.43 3.66 -17.63
N ALA A 85 -11.56 4.98 -17.81
CA ALA A 85 -12.50 5.78 -17.03
C ALA A 85 -13.95 5.42 -17.36
N LYS A 86 -14.27 5.18 -18.66
CA LYS A 86 -15.58 4.68 -19.08
C LYS A 86 -15.85 3.28 -18.53
N GLN A 87 -14.83 2.42 -18.52
CA GLN A 87 -14.94 1.06 -18.03
C GLN A 87 -15.36 1.00 -16.55
N VAL A 88 -14.77 1.83 -15.68
CA VAL A 88 -15.09 1.80 -14.25
C VAL A 88 -16.32 2.68 -13.89
N ILE A 89 -16.63 3.71 -14.67
CA ILE A 89 -17.76 4.63 -14.38
C ILE A 89 -19.05 4.14 -15.01
N TYR A 90 -19.02 3.69 -16.27
CA TYR A 90 -20.21 3.28 -17.01
C TYR A 90 -20.29 1.77 -17.25
N TYR A 91 -19.28 1.02 -16.77
CA TYR A 91 -19.13 -0.42 -17.02
C TYR A 91 -19.07 -0.77 -18.53
N ASP A 92 -18.73 0.23 -19.37
CA ASP A 92 -18.61 0.06 -20.82
C ASP A 92 -17.23 -0.55 -21.15
N GLY A 93 -17.24 -1.80 -21.56
CA GLY A 93 -16.01 -2.57 -21.82
C GLY A 93 -15.21 -2.96 -20.60
N LEU A 94 -15.83 -3.01 -19.41
CA LEU A 94 -15.16 -3.54 -18.21
C LEU A 94 -14.77 -5.00 -18.43
N ALA A 95 -13.48 -5.29 -18.24
CA ALA A 95 -12.90 -6.60 -18.46
C ALA A 95 -11.89 -6.94 -17.34
N THR A 96 -11.51 -8.23 -17.27
CA THR A 96 -10.54 -8.73 -16.28
C THR A 96 -9.17 -8.08 -16.38
N ASN A 97 -8.85 -7.45 -17.51
CA ASN A 97 -7.59 -6.74 -17.76
C ASN A 97 -7.75 -5.21 -17.79
N THR A 98 -8.81 -4.68 -17.19
CA THR A 98 -9.00 -3.22 -17.07
C THR A 98 -7.82 -2.59 -16.33
N ASN A 99 -7.26 -1.52 -16.87
CA ASN A 99 -6.00 -0.95 -16.42
C ASN A 99 -6.06 -0.48 -14.96
N ALA A 100 -7.14 0.16 -14.52
CA ALA A 100 -7.30 0.62 -13.14
C ALA A 100 -7.27 -0.54 -12.14
N THR A 101 -8.02 -1.61 -12.41
CA THR A 101 -8.06 -2.79 -11.54
C THR A 101 -6.73 -3.54 -11.51
N ASN A 102 -6.04 -3.68 -12.67
CA ASN A 102 -4.73 -4.31 -12.73
C ASN A 102 -3.66 -3.53 -11.96
N LYS A 103 -3.67 -2.21 -12.07
CA LYS A 103 -2.71 -1.36 -11.36
C LYS A 103 -2.92 -1.43 -9.85
N LEU A 104 -4.15 -1.31 -9.39
CA LEU A 104 -4.48 -1.40 -7.97
C LEU A 104 -4.01 -2.75 -7.39
N PHE A 105 -4.31 -3.86 -8.08
CA PHE A 105 -3.89 -5.20 -7.69
C PHE A 105 -2.36 -5.32 -7.58
N GLY A 106 -1.65 -4.92 -8.64
CA GLY A 106 -0.19 -5.01 -8.69
C GLY A 106 0.50 -4.15 -7.64
N GLN A 107 0.01 -2.96 -7.40
CA GLN A 107 0.56 -2.05 -6.38
C GLN A 107 0.33 -2.56 -4.97
N ALA A 108 -0.86 -3.04 -4.65
CA ALA A 108 -1.16 -3.61 -3.35
C ALA A 108 -0.23 -4.80 -3.04
N TYR A 109 -0.08 -5.73 -3.99
CA TYR A 109 0.85 -6.86 -3.79
C TYR A 109 2.32 -6.46 -3.72
N SER A 110 2.74 -5.44 -4.48
CA SER A 110 4.10 -4.91 -4.36
C SER A 110 4.38 -4.39 -2.95
N MET A 111 3.44 -3.66 -2.37
CA MET A 111 3.59 -3.15 -1.00
C MET A 111 3.48 -4.27 0.06
N ILE A 112 2.61 -5.25 -0.14
CA ILE A 112 2.55 -6.44 0.70
C ILE A 112 3.90 -7.18 0.71
N GLY A 113 4.54 -7.35 -0.46
CA GLY A 113 5.87 -7.95 -0.56
C GLY A 113 6.93 -7.18 0.24
N ASN A 114 6.91 -5.85 0.20
CA ASN A 114 7.80 -5.02 1.00
C ASN A 114 7.51 -5.15 2.51
N CYS A 115 6.23 -5.18 2.90
CA CYS A 115 5.86 -5.41 4.30
C CYS A 115 6.31 -6.79 4.79
N ASN A 116 6.16 -7.83 3.97
CA ASN A 116 6.67 -9.17 4.27
C ASN A 116 8.19 -9.16 4.46
N ALA A 117 8.92 -8.47 3.57
CA ALA A 117 10.36 -8.33 3.70
C ALA A 117 10.77 -7.65 5.00
N VAL A 118 10.06 -6.60 5.45
CA VAL A 118 10.32 -5.99 6.77
C VAL A 118 10.11 -6.99 7.89
N VAL A 119 8.99 -7.73 7.88
CA VAL A 119 8.66 -8.69 8.94
C VAL A 119 9.69 -9.83 8.99
N ASN A 120 10.03 -10.43 7.84
CA ASN A 120 10.94 -11.57 7.80
C ASN A 120 12.39 -11.15 8.10
N ARG A 121 12.86 -10.00 7.60
CA ARG A 121 14.24 -9.54 7.82
C ARG A 121 14.47 -9.01 9.24
N ALA A 122 13.45 -8.52 9.92
CA ALA A 122 13.55 -8.07 11.31
C ALA A 122 14.07 -9.18 12.26
N GLU A 123 13.71 -10.43 12.01
CA GLU A 123 14.16 -11.60 12.79
C GLU A 123 15.66 -11.91 12.59
N LEU A 124 16.26 -11.42 11.52
CA LEU A 124 17.65 -11.66 11.16
C LEU A 124 18.61 -10.56 11.64
N LEU A 125 18.07 -9.44 12.17
CA LEU A 125 18.88 -8.33 12.62
C LEU A 125 19.70 -8.68 13.87
N THR A 126 20.94 -8.23 13.87
CA THR A 126 21.88 -8.35 15.01
C THR A 126 22.20 -6.99 15.64
N ASP A 127 21.74 -5.92 15.03
CA ASP A 127 21.87 -4.54 15.48
C ASP A 127 20.49 -3.90 15.70
N GLY A 128 20.47 -2.74 16.33
CA GLY A 128 19.22 -2.00 16.61
C GLY A 128 18.65 -2.32 17.99
N ASN A 129 17.67 -1.52 18.36
CA ASN A 129 16.93 -1.62 19.61
C ASN A 129 15.68 -2.49 19.40
N GLU A 130 15.44 -3.46 20.26
CA GLU A 130 14.32 -4.40 20.16
C GLU A 130 12.95 -3.69 20.06
N LYS A 131 12.77 -2.62 20.85
CA LYS A 131 11.53 -1.82 20.81
C LYS A 131 11.35 -1.14 19.46
N ASP A 132 12.41 -0.58 18.89
CA ASP A 132 12.35 0.09 17.59
C ASP A 132 12.10 -0.92 16.47
N ILE A 133 12.76 -2.07 16.48
CA ILE A 133 12.54 -3.17 15.53
C ILE A 133 11.07 -3.63 15.60
N THR A 134 10.56 -3.88 16.80
CA THR A 134 9.16 -4.27 17.02
C THR A 134 8.19 -3.22 16.49
N THR A 135 8.50 -1.94 16.67
CA THR A 135 7.68 -0.82 16.13
C THR A 135 7.66 -0.85 14.61
N LEU A 136 8.82 -1.02 13.94
CA LEU A 136 8.88 -1.09 12.47
C LEU A 136 8.10 -2.31 11.93
N VAL A 137 8.20 -3.47 12.60
CA VAL A 137 7.40 -4.66 12.28
C VAL A 137 5.90 -4.39 12.46
N ALA A 138 5.51 -3.72 13.54
CA ALA A 138 4.12 -3.39 13.82
C ALA A 138 3.54 -2.44 12.77
N GLU A 139 4.31 -1.45 12.33
CA GLU A 139 3.92 -0.58 11.22
C GLU A 139 3.77 -1.37 9.90
N ALA A 140 4.72 -2.26 9.59
CA ALA A 140 4.67 -3.08 8.39
C ALA A 140 3.45 -4.01 8.39
N ARG A 141 3.13 -4.64 9.52
CA ARG A 141 1.93 -5.48 9.68
C ARG A 141 0.66 -4.66 9.56
N CYS A 142 0.59 -3.46 10.14
CA CYS A 142 -0.55 -2.55 9.98
C CYS A 142 -0.79 -2.19 8.51
N LEU A 143 0.25 -1.84 7.78
CA LEU A 143 0.16 -1.53 6.35
C LEU A 143 -0.18 -2.76 5.50
N ARG A 144 0.37 -3.93 5.81
CA ARG A 144 0.03 -5.18 5.14
C ARG A 144 -1.45 -5.50 5.27
N ALA A 145 -1.99 -5.38 6.48
CA ALA A 145 -3.42 -5.53 6.74
C ALA A 145 -4.26 -4.52 5.95
N PHE A 146 -3.82 -3.27 5.89
CA PHE A 146 -4.49 -2.24 5.09
C PHE A 146 -4.53 -2.62 3.60
N TYR A 147 -3.40 -3.03 3.01
CA TYR A 147 -3.35 -3.43 1.60
C TYR A 147 -4.19 -4.69 1.33
N TYR A 148 -4.15 -5.69 2.21
CA TYR A 148 -5.01 -6.86 2.08
C TYR A 148 -6.50 -6.51 2.23
N SER A 149 -6.88 -5.58 3.11
CA SER A 149 -8.26 -5.14 3.23
C SER A 149 -8.79 -4.52 1.93
N ILE A 150 -7.97 -3.73 1.24
CA ILE A 150 -8.30 -3.20 -0.10
C ILE A 150 -8.47 -4.34 -1.10
N LEU A 151 -7.54 -5.30 -1.13
CA LEU A 151 -7.60 -6.43 -2.06
C LEU A 151 -8.85 -7.27 -1.85
N VAL A 152 -9.17 -7.63 -0.61
CA VAL A 152 -10.35 -8.45 -0.30
C VAL A 152 -11.65 -7.73 -0.66
N ASN A 153 -11.75 -6.44 -0.33
CA ASN A 153 -12.95 -5.66 -0.63
C ASN A 153 -13.15 -5.42 -2.13
N THR A 154 -12.05 -5.43 -2.91
CA THR A 154 -12.15 -5.15 -4.35
C THR A 154 -12.24 -6.42 -5.19
N TYR A 155 -11.51 -7.49 -4.80
CA TYR A 155 -11.35 -8.70 -5.62
C TYR A 155 -11.87 -9.98 -4.96
N GLY A 156 -12.35 -9.91 -3.72
CA GLY A 156 -12.78 -11.09 -2.96
C GLY A 156 -11.62 -12.01 -2.58
N ASN A 157 -11.73 -13.27 -2.89
CA ASN A 157 -10.70 -14.27 -2.61
C ASN A 157 -9.41 -13.97 -3.40
N VAL A 158 -8.33 -13.70 -2.68
CA VAL A 158 -6.99 -13.43 -3.23
C VAL A 158 -5.96 -14.36 -2.61
N THR A 159 -4.75 -14.38 -3.14
CA THR A 159 -3.66 -15.18 -2.59
C THR A 159 -3.08 -14.51 -1.35
N LEU A 160 -2.97 -15.25 -0.25
CA LEU A 160 -2.29 -14.81 0.95
C LEU A 160 -0.81 -15.19 0.87
N THR A 161 0.08 -14.20 0.94
CA THR A 161 1.53 -14.36 0.98
C THR A 161 2.08 -13.64 2.19
N LEU A 162 2.87 -14.33 3.02
CA LEU A 162 3.45 -13.80 4.25
C LEU A 162 4.98 -13.80 4.22
N GLU A 163 5.55 -14.42 3.20
CA GLU A 163 6.99 -14.50 3.00
C GLU A 163 7.48 -13.39 2.07
N GLU A 164 8.72 -12.97 2.30
CA GLU A 164 9.43 -12.10 1.35
C GLU A 164 9.50 -12.81 -0.02
N SER A 165 9.27 -12.05 -1.09
CA SER A 165 9.39 -12.59 -2.44
C SER A 165 10.81 -13.11 -2.68
N SER A 166 10.93 -14.43 -2.84
CA SER A 166 12.18 -15.08 -3.19
C SER A 166 12.43 -15.04 -4.69
N GLN A 167 13.62 -15.52 -5.12
CA GLN A 167 13.93 -15.73 -6.54
C GLN A 167 13.04 -16.81 -7.17
N ASP A 168 12.37 -17.62 -6.34
CA ASP A 168 11.43 -18.65 -6.80
C ASP A 168 9.98 -18.10 -6.70
N PRO A 169 9.44 -17.52 -7.78
CA PRO A 169 8.07 -17.00 -7.76
C PRO A 169 7.06 -18.14 -7.61
N ILE A 170 5.93 -17.84 -6.96
CA ILE A 170 4.80 -18.77 -6.92
C ILE A 170 4.22 -18.89 -8.32
N LEU A 171 4.52 -19.98 -9.03
CA LEU A 171 4.07 -20.20 -10.39
C LEU A 171 2.58 -20.57 -10.49
N THR A 172 2.00 -21.10 -9.41
CA THR A 172 0.59 -21.49 -9.34
C THR A 172 -0.06 -20.92 -8.08
N PRO A 173 -0.35 -19.61 -8.05
CA PRO A 173 -0.97 -19.00 -6.89
C PRO A 173 -2.37 -19.56 -6.66
N GLN A 174 -2.68 -19.87 -5.41
CA GLN A 174 -4.02 -20.32 -4.98
C GLN A 174 -4.71 -19.17 -4.26
N ARG A 175 -6.03 -19.05 -4.46
CA ARG A 175 -6.83 -18.08 -3.73
C ARG A 175 -7.17 -18.65 -2.35
N ASN A 176 -6.92 -17.85 -1.32
CA ASN A 176 -7.34 -18.19 0.04
C ASN A 176 -8.82 -17.88 0.26
N SER A 177 -9.40 -18.51 1.25
CA SER A 177 -10.78 -18.21 1.67
C SER A 177 -10.89 -16.81 2.30
N ILE A 178 -12.08 -16.26 2.32
CA ILE A 178 -12.35 -14.98 2.97
C ILE A 178 -12.00 -15.05 4.46
N GLU A 179 -12.33 -16.16 5.11
CA GLU A 179 -12.02 -16.39 6.53
C GLU A 179 -10.52 -16.35 6.81
N GLU A 180 -9.71 -17.03 5.99
CA GLU A 180 -8.25 -17.04 6.13
C GLU A 180 -7.67 -15.62 5.95
N LEU A 181 -8.16 -14.87 4.96
CA LEU A 181 -7.72 -13.51 4.68
C LEU A 181 -8.07 -12.56 5.84
N TYR A 182 -9.33 -12.59 6.30
CA TYR A 182 -9.75 -11.76 7.43
C TYR A 182 -9.04 -12.13 8.73
N THR A 183 -8.80 -13.41 8.99
CA THR A 183 -8.00 -13.86 10.14
C THR A 183 -6.63 -13.22 10.13
N GLN A 184 -5.92 -13.29 8.99
CA GLN A 184 -4.58 -12.69 8.90
C GLN A 184 -4.61 -11.16 9.02
N ILE A 185 -5.57 -10.49 8.39
CA ILE A 185 -5.73 -9.02 8.49
C ILE A 185 -5.94 -8.62 9.95
N ILE A 186 -6.80 -9.33 10.67
CA ILE A 186 -7.09 -9.07 12.08
C ILE A 186 -5.88 -9.35 12.97
N ASP A 187 -5.15 -10.44 12.74
CA ASP A 187 -3.94 -10.76 13.48
C ASP A 187 -2.86 -9.69 13.31
N ASP A 188 -2.69 -9.19 12.09
CA ASP A 188 -1.76 -8.11 11.80
C ASP A 188 -2.17 -6.80 12.50
N LEU A 189 -3.45 -6.45 12.51
CA LEU A 189 -3.95 -5.25 13.17
C LEU A 189 -3.91 -5.35 14.69
N LYS A 190 -4.20 -6.51 15.27
CA LYS A 190 -4.06 -6.75 16.71
C LYS A 190 -2.60 -6.65 17.15
N PHE A 191 -1.68 -7.25 16.38
CA PHE A 191 -0.25 -7.10 16.67
C PHE A 191 0.16 -5.63 16.61
N ALA A 192 -0.26 -4.89 15.59
CA ALA A 192 0.03 -3.47 15.45
C ALA A 192 -0.55 -2.65 16.61
N ALA A 193 -1.80 -2.87 16.99
CA ALA A 193 -2.43 -2.17 18.11
C ALA A 193 -1.75 -2.42 19.46
N ASN A 194 -1.13 -3.59 19.64
CA ASN A 194 -0.43 -3.95 20.87
C ASN A 194 1.01 -3.41 20.93
N ASN A 195 1.64 -3.12 19.79
CA ASN A 195 3.06 -2.77 19.71
C ASN A 195 3.33 -1.35 19.18
N LEU A 196 2.32 -0.64 18.67
CA LEU A 196 2.44 0.76 18.30
C LEU A 196 2.07 1.66 19.46
N GLU A 197 2.73 2.82 19.50
CA GLU A 197 2.41 3.91 20.43
C GLU A 197 1.37 4.87 19.80
N ASP A 198 0.80 5.74 20.64
CA ASP A 198 -0.08 6.81 20.17
C ASP A 198 0.70 7.94 19.48
N THR A 199 1.96 8.11 19.84
CA THR A 199 2.88 9.01 19.15
C THR A 199 3.52 8.26 17.96
N PRO A 200 3.45 8.81 16.75
CA PRO A 200 4.03 8.14 15.59
C PRO A 200 5.56 8.07 15.69
N TYR A 201 6.14 6.99 15.20
CA TYR A 201 7.57 6.77 15.21
C TYR A 201 8.33 7.95 14.56
N ASP A 202 9.44 8.36 15.17
CA ASP A 202 10.21 9.56 14.79
C ASP A 202 9.38 10.87 14.76
N ASN A 203 8.25 10.93 15.46
CA ASN A 203 7.28 12.04 15.37
C ASN A 203 6.81 12.34 13.93
N ASN A 204 6.89 11.38 13.05
CA ASN A 204 6.44 11.53 11.68
C ASN A 204 4.95 11.17 11.55
N ARG A 205 4.11 12.18 11.37
CA ARG A 205 2.64 12.05 11.28
C ARG A 205 2.14 11.24 10.10
N ALA A 206 2.97 10.98 9.10
CA ALA A 206 2.64 10.10 7.98
C ALA A 206 2.77 8.62 8.35
N ARG A 207 3.21 8.30 9.57
CA ARG A 207 3.32 6.92 10.06
C ARG A 207 2.08 6.49 10.82
N VAL A 208 1.77 5.22 10.72
CA VAL A 208 0.66 4.61 11.46
C VAL A 208 0.95 4.59 12.97
N THR A 209 -0.11 4.67 13.76
CA THR A 209 -0.07 4.67 15.22
C THR A 209 -0.99 3.59 15.76
N LYS A 210 -0.99 3.40 17.07
CA LYS A 210 -1.96 2.54 17.76
C LYS A 210 -3.40 2.93 17.41
N LYS A 211 -3.70 4.22 17.38
CA LYS A 211 -5.03 4.74 17.00
C LYS A 211 -5.40 4.34 15.58
N THR A 212 -4.44 4.36 14.63
CA THR A 212 -4.63 3.90 13.25
C THR A 212 -4.98 2.41 13.20
N ALA A 213 -4.20 1.58 13.90
CA ALA A 213 -4.41 0.14 13.92
C ALA A 213 -5.78 -0.25 14.50
N LEU A 214 -6.19 0.38 15.61
CA LEU A 214 -7.50 0.15 16.21
C LEU A 214 -8.64 0.60 15.30
N GLY A 215 -8.53 1.77 14.66
CA GLY A 215 -9.55 2.26 13.73
C GLY A 215 -9.71 1.35 12.51
N LEU A 216 -8.61 0.85 11.94
CA LEU A 216 -8.64 -0.14 10.88
C LEU A 216 -9.23 -1.47 11.36
N LEU A 217 -8.89 -1.91 12.57
CA LEU A 217 -9.42 -3.14 13.16
C LEU A 217 -10.95 -3.09 13.32
N ALA A 218 -11.48 -2.00 13.88
CA ALA A 218 -12.92 -1.79 14.00
C ALA A 218 -13.61 -1.83 12.63
N ARG A 219 -13.03 -1.16 11.63
CA ARG A 219 -13.54 -1.14 10.25
C ARG A 219 -13.52 -2.52 9.60
N VAL A 220 -12.42 -3.25 9.73
CA VAL A 220 -12.27 -4.61 9.15
C VAL A 220 -13.28 -5.57 9.78
N TYR A 221 -13.46 -5.53 11.10
CA TYR A 221 -14.50 -6.32 11.75
C TYR A 221 -15.90 -5.96 11.24
N ALA A 222 -16.22 -4.66 11.13
CA ALA A 222 -17.53 -4.23 10.64
C ALA A 222 -17.77 -4.71 9.19
N GLN A 223 -16.78 -4.64 8.32
CA GLN A 223 -16.88 -5.11 6.93
C GLN A 223 -17.03 -6.62 6.85
N GLY A 224 -16.19 -7.38 7.54
CA GLY A 224 -16.27 -8.85 7.55
C GLY A 224 -17.58 -9.37 8.16
N GLY A 225 -18.10 -8.68 9.17
CA GLY A 225 -19.40 -8.98 9.77
C GLY A 225 -20.57 -8.65 8.84
N GLY A 226 -20.48 -7.51 8.11
CA GLY A 226 -21.54 -7.05 7.22
C GLY A 226 -21.64 -7.84 5.93
N GLU A 227 -20.51 -8.09 5.29
CA GLU A 227 -20.52 -8.74 3.97
C GLU A 227 -20.52 -10.27 4.05
N TYR A 228 -19.82 -10.84 5.03
CA TYR A 228 -19.57 -12.27 5.06
C TYR A 228 -20.12 -12.97 6.31
N GLY A 229 -20.69 -12.23 7.26
CA GLY A 229 -21.24 -12.80 8.51
C GLY A 229 -20.18 -13.51 9.37
N LEU A 230 -18.92 -13.06 9.31
CA LEU A 230 -17.80 -13.72 9.98
C LEU A 230 -17.91 -13.64 11.51
N THR A 231 -17.31 -14.63 12.15
CA THR A 231 -17.21 -14.73 13.61
C THR A 231 -15.78 -15.05 14.03
N GLU A 232 -15.42 -14.63 15.24
CA GLU A 232 -14.17 -15.00 15.90
C GLU A 232 -14.50 -15.63 17.25
N GLU A 233 -14.07 -16.86 17.46
CA GLU A 233 -14.36 -17.62 18.68
C GLU A 233 -15.86 -17.65 19.04
N GLY A 234 -16.73 -17.72 18.02
CA GLY A 234 -18.19 -17.74 18.19
C GLY A 234 -18.83 -16.36 18.44
N VAL A 235 -18.04 -15.29 18.50
CA VAL A 235 -18.53 -13.90 18.62
C VAL A 235 -18.60 -13.29 17.24
N SER A 236 -19.71 -12.62 16.90
CA SER A 236 -19.85 -11.97 15.60
C SER A 236 -18.84 -10.83 15.44
N TYR A 237 -18.34 -10.62 14.20
CA TYR A 237 -17.45 -9.51 13.91
C TYR A 237 -18.12 -8.14 14.17
N TRP A 238 -19.44 -8.04 14.05
CA TRP A 238 -20.17 -6.83 14.46
C TRP A 238 -19.99 -6.52 15.95
N GLN A 239 -20.04 -7.54 16.78
CA GLN A 239 -19.82 -7.37 18.21
C GLN A 239 -18.36 -7.00 18.50
N ARG A 240 -17.40 -7.63 17.80
CA ARG A 240 -15.98 -7.27 17.89
C ARG A 240 -15.70 -5.82 17.43
N ALA A 241 -16.32 -5.40 16.33
CA ALA A 241 -16.21 -4.01 15.85
C ALA A 241 -16.72 -3.01 16.89
N LYS A 242 -17.86 -3.32 17.52
CA LYS A 242 -18.43 -2.51 18.59
C LYS A 242 -17.47 -2.41 19.79
N GLU A 243 -16.93 -3.52 20.26
CA GLU A 243 -15.99 -3.59 21.39
C GLU A 243 -14.76 -2.71 21.13
N VAL A 244 -14.11 -2.85 19.99
CA VAL A 244 -12.96 -2.04 19.60
C VAL A 244 -13.32 -0.55 19.50
N ALA A 245 -14.46 -0.21 18.93
CA ALA A 245 -14.90 1.18 18.81
C ALA A 245 -15.21 1.81 20.19
N GLU A 246 -15.85 1.07 21.10
CA GLU A 246 -16.13 1.52 22.48
C GLU A 246 -14.83 1.76 23.25
N ASP A 247 -13.85 0.84 23.13
CA ASP A 247 -12.52 0.98 23.75
C ASP A 247 -11.78 2.20 23.19
N MET A 248 -11.88 2.46 21.89
CA MET A 248 -11.30 3.67 21.28
C MET A 248 -11.94 4.95 21.79
N ILE A 249 -13.26 5.00 21.88
CA ILE A 249 -13.98 6.17 22.41
C ILE A 249 -13.57 6.40 23.87
N LEU A 250 -13.46 5.34 24.66
CA LEU A 250 -13.04 5.43 26.05
C LEU A 250 -11.59 5.93 26.19
N ALA A 251 -10.67 5.44 25.33
CA ALA A 251 -9.26 5.78 25.41
C ALA A 251 -8.92 7.17 24.87
N TYR A 252 -9.56 7.58 23.78
CA TYR A 252 -9.22 8.81 23.05
C TYR A 252 -10.25 9.93 23.22
N GLY A 253 -11.38 9.66 23.86
CA GLY A 253 -12.44 10.62 24.10
C GLY A 253 -13.10 11.12 22.81
N ASP A 254 -13.72 12.29 22.89
CA ASP A 254 -14.31 12.96 21.75
C ASP A 254 -13.22 13.67 20.94
N CYS A 255 -12.88 13.09 19.78
CA CYS A 255 -11.93 13.67 18.84
C CYS A 255 -12.60 14.37 17.65
N LEU A 256 -13.93 14.50 17.66
CA LEU A 256 -14.63 15.23 16.60
C LEU A 256 -14.45 16.74 16.74
N TYR A 257 -14.52 17.45 15.63
CA TYR A 257 -14.65 18.89 15.61
C TYR A 257 -16.11 19.29 15.85
N ASP A 258 -16.32 20.43 16.48
CA ASP A 258 -17.66 20.97 16.71
C ASP A 258 -18.30 21.43 15.40
N ASP A 259 -17.48 21.88 14.46
CA ASP A 259 -17.90 22.32 13.14
C ASP A 259 -17.23 21.49 12.04
N VAL A 260 -18.00 21.02 11.08
CA VAL A 260 -17.52 20.23 9.94
C VAL A 260 -16.54 21.03 9.08
N GLU A 261 -16.63 22.36 9.03
CA GLU A 261 -15.69 23.20 8.30
C GLU A 261 -14.27 23.09 8.86
N ASP A 262 -14.13 22.89 10.18
CA ASP A 262 -12.84 22.74 10.84
C ASP A 262 -12.10 21.46 10.43
N VAL A 263 -12.83 20.40 10.04
CA VAL A 263 -12.23 19.16 9.53
C VAL A 263 -11.38 19.43 8.29
N TRP A 264 -11.84 20.39 7.45
CA TRP A 264 -11.22 20.71 6.16
C TRP A 264 -10.43 22.01 6.18
N ALA A 265 -10.36 22.68 7.31
CA ALA A 265 -9.61 23.92 7.45
C ALA A 265 -8.11 23.68 7.17
N PRO A 266 -7.44 24.52 6.33
CA PRO A 266 -6.03 24.37 6.00
C PRO A 266 -5.11 24.31 7.24
N ALA A 267 -5.47 25.03 8.30
CA ALA A 267 -4.76 25.03 9.56
C ALA A 267 -4.75 23.65 10.27
N ASN A 268 -5.80 22.86 10.02
CA ASN A 268 -5.99 21.55 10.65
C ASN A 268 -5.46 20.37 9.80
N ASN A 269 -5.16 20.58 8.52
CA ASN A 269 -4.77 19.51 7.59
C ASN A 269 -3.63 18.61 8.13
N ARG A 270 -2.62 19.19 8.74
CA ARG A 270 -1.48 18.43 9.29
C ARG A 270 -1.74 17.86 10.68
N ASN A 271 -2.70 18.40 11.40
CA ASN A 271 -2.97 18.12 12.81
C ASN A 271 -4.43 17.74 13.04
N ASN A 272 -5.07 17.18 12.02
CA ASN A 272 -6.47 16.81 12.09
C ASN A 272 -6.70 15.78 13.20
N LYS A 273 -7.48 16.16 14.22
CA LYS A 273 -7.75 15.30 15.37
C LYS A 273 -8.69 14.13 15.05
N GLU A 274 -9.50 14.27 13.99
CA GLU A 274 -10.40 13.21 13.52
C GLU A 274 -9.69 12.18 12.65
N ALA A 275 -8.58 12.57 11.99
CA ALA A 275 -7.87 11.67 11.10
C ALA A 275 -7.17 10.54 11.89
N LEU A 276 -7.52 9.31 11.57
CA LEU A 276 -6.87 8.11 12.11
C LEU A 276 -5.54 7.82 11.42
N PHE A 277 -5.42 8.20 10.14
CA PHE A 277 -4.24 8.02 9.33
C PHE A 277 -4.18 9.09 8.24
N ILE A 278 -3.00 9.66 8.03
CA ILE A 278 -2.76 10.69 7.03
C ILE A 278 -1.67 10.18 6.08
N ALA A 279 -2.03 9.93 4.83
CA ALA A 279 -1.05 9.68 3.78
C ALA A 279 -0.44 11.04 3.38
N ALA A 280 0.79 11.32 3.85
CA ALA A 280 1.48 12.57 3.57
C ALA A 280 2.72 12.32 2.71
N GLY A 281 2.85 13.06 1.62
CA GLY A 281 4.05 13.11 0.79
C GLY A 281 4.97 14.29 1.18
N PRO A 282 6.23 14.27 0.75
CA PRO A 282 7.17 15.36 0.99
C PRO A 282 6.75 16.68 0.33
N ASP A 283 6.01 16.59 -0.78
CA ASP A 283 5.48 17.72 -1.53
C ASP A 283 3.95 17.64 -1.64
N ALA A 284 3.24 18.33 -0.75
CA ALA A 284 1.78 18.41 -0.79
C ALA A 284 1.24 18.94 -2.14
N THR A 285 2.02 19.76 -2.84
CA THR A 285 1.68 20.33 -4.13
C THR A 285 1.46 19.30 -5.23
N ASN A 286 2.17 18.17 -5.19
CA ASN A 286 2.00 17.12 -6.19
C ASN A 286 0.73 16.28 -5.97
N LEU A 287 0.28 16.13 -4.74
CA LEU A 287 -0.98 15.45 -4.43
C LEU A 287 -2.19 16.28 -4.83
N GLU A 288 -2.12 17.59 -4.64
CA GLU A 288 -3.20 18.51 -5.04
C GLU A 288 -3.43 18.51 -6.56
N ASN A 289 -2.38 18.35 -7.35
CA ASN A 289 -2.49 18.35 -8.82
C ASN A 289 -3.02 17.04 -9.42
N TRP A 290 -2.99 15.95 -8.67
CA TRP A 290 -3.38 14.61 -9.15
C TRP A 290 -4.64 14.05 -8.47
N ASN A 291 -5.18 14.75 -7.48
CA ASN A 291 -6.42 14.36 -6.82
C ASN A 291 -7.64 14.82 -7.61
N ALA A 292 -8.70 14.02 -7.60
CA ALA A 292 -9.93 14.29 -8.31
C ALA A 292 -10.53 15.67 -8.00
N GLY A 293 -10.33 16.19 -6.76
CA GLY A 293 -10.84 17.48 -6.33
C GLY A 293 -10.24 18.69 -7.06
N THR A 294 -8.94 18.67 -7.33
CA THR A 294 -8.27 19.78 -8.06
C THR A 294 -8.39 19.66 -9.56
N GLN A 295 -8.65 18.47 -10.07
CA GLN A 295 -8.83 18.25 -11.50
C GLN A 295 -10.24 18.59 -12.01
N CYS A 296 -11.19 18.86 -11.12
CA CYS A 296 -12.55 19.21 -11.51
C CYS A 296 -12.65 20.43 -12.44
N ASN A 297 -11.64 21.29 -12.47
CA ASN A 297 -11.58 22.49 -13.30
C ASN A 297 -10.53 22.42 -14.43
N ASN A 298 -9.91 21.28 -14.66
CA ASN A 298 -8.84 21.11 -15.65
C ASN A 298 -9.35 20.30 -16.85
N ASN A 299 -8.96 20.69 -18.06
CA ASN A 299 -9.27 19.97 -19.31
C ASN A 299 -8.72 18.52 -19.34
N PHE A 300 -7.86 18.16 -18.40
CA PHE A 300 -7.32 16.81 -18.23
C PHE A 300 -8.04 15.97 -17.17
N THR A 301 -9.20 16.43 -16.68
CA THR A 301 -9.99 15.69 -15.68
C THR A 301 -10.55 14.41 -16.27
N TYR A 302 -10.20 13.28 -15.68
CA TYR A 302 -10.69 11.96 -16.10
C TYR A 302 -12.03 11.58 -15.44
N MET A 303 -12.27 12.09 -14.23
CA MET A 303 -13.52 11.96 -13.47
C MET A 303 -13.83 13.28 -12.78
N TYR A 304 -15.09 13.58 -12.64
CA TYR A 304 -15.55 14.72 -11.85
C TYR A 304 -16.94 14.44 -11.23
N PRO A 305 -17.29 15.09 -10.11
CA PRO A 305 -18.61 14.95 -9.51
C PRO A 305 -19.72 15.29 -10.50
N LYS A 306 -20.82 14.56 -10.44
CA LYS A 306 -22.01 14.90 -11.23
C LYS A 306 -22.51 16.30 -10.87
N PRO A 307 -22.81 17.16 -11.84
CA PRO A 307 -23.54 18.40 -11.58
C PRO A 307 -24.88 18.08 -10.88
N ASN A 308 -25.21 18.80 -9.81
CA ASN A 308 -26.43 18.64 -9.02
C ASN A 308 -26.54 17.45 -8.07
N THR A 309 -25.44 16.91 -7.60
CA THR A 309 -25.44 15.97 -6.47
C THR A 309 -25.31 16.67 -5.10
N LEU A 310 -25.41 18.03 -5.08
CA LEU A 310 -25.49 18.85 -3.87
C LEU A 310 -26.94 19.20 -3.56
#